data_bfcd3964f5b52d76ef942a0f1a5ea4d1
#
_entry.id   bfcd3964f5b52d76ef942a0f1a5ea4d1
#
_cell.length_a   1.000
_cell.length_b   1.000
_cell.length_c   1.000
_cell.angle_alpha   90.00
_cell.angle_beta   90.00
_cell.angle_gamma   90.00
#
_symmetry.space_group_name_H-M   'P 1'
#
loop_
_entity.id
_entity.type
_entity.pdbx_description
1 polymer ?
#
loop_
_entity_poly.entity_id
_entity_poly.type
_entity_poly.pdbx_seq_one_letter_code
_entity_poly.pdbx_strand_id
1 'polypeptide(L)'
;MSNQKTSSATPGKFSGMFAAAIIPIALVLGIFIFKFILGDPSHFEGGDPTKHPHPGDYLGMMYKGGILVPILMAVFIIVVCVIIERMYTLSVASGKGSIPSFVRKIKSLLDGNQVDAAIAECDKQKGSVANVIREALHKYKEM
;
A
#
# COMPACT_ATOMS: atom_id res chain seq x y z
N MET A 1 41.21 -6.11 10.40
CA MET A 1 40.32 -4.96 10.17
C MET A 1 39.38 -5.32 9.04
N SER A 2 38.29 -5.98 9.38
CA SER A 2 37.25 -6.39 8.40
C SER A 2 36.24 -5.27 8.25
N ASN A 3 36.25 -4.69 7.08
CA ASN A 3 35.32 -3.65 6.63
C ASN A 3 33.93 -4.27 6.46
N GLN A 4 33.12 -4.24 7.51
CA GLN A 4 31.69 -4.53 7.40
C GLN A 4 31.04 -3.38 6.62
N LYS A 5 30.91 -3.55 5.32
CA LYS A 5 29.92 -2.81 4.55
C LYS A 5 28.54 -3.23 5.05
N THR A 6 28.02 -2.50 6.03
CA THR A 6 26.61 -2.50 6.33
C THR A 6 25.90 -1.96 5.10
N SER A 7 25.44 -2.87 4.27
CA SER A 7 24.47 -2.58 3.22
C SER A 7 23.17 -2.21 3.94
N SER A 8 23.06 -0.96 4.33
CA SER A 8 21.79 -0.36 4.69
C SER A 8 20.97 -0.31 3.40
N ALA A 9 20.21 -1.37 3.16
CA ALA A 9 19.12 -1.35 2.23
C ALA A 9 18.19 -0.21 2.70
N THR A 10 18.31 0.93 2.05
CA THR A 10 17.46 2.09 2.30
C THR A 10 16.08 1.80 1.67
N PRO A 11 15.07 1.39 2.46
CA PRO A 11 13.73 1.23 1.91
C PRO A 11 13.05 2.58 1.64
N GLY A 12 13.75 3.67 1.91
CA GLY A 12 13.15 4.99 1.95
C GLY A 12 13.03 5.74 0.62
N LYS A 13 13.82 5.43 -0.40
CA LYS A 13 13.78 6.22 -1.66
C LYS A 13 12.59 5.87 -2.55
N PHE A 14 12.23 4.61 -2.65
CA PHE A 14 11.08 4.18 -3.46
C PHE A 14 9.75 4.60 -2.81
N SER A 15 9.63 4.46 -1.49
CA SER A 15 8.42 4.86 -0.75
C SER A 15 8.21 6.38 -0.76
N GLY A 16 9.27 7.17 -0.59
CA GLY A 16 9.19 8.63 -0.62
C GLY A 16 8.86 9.19 -2.01
N MET A 17 9.41 8.59 -3.07
CA MET A 17 9.14 9.01 -4.44
C MET A 17 7.71 8.62 -4.88
N PHE A 18 7.21 7.49 -4.42
CA PHE A 18 5.81 7.07 -4.63
C PHE A 18 4.82 8.02 -3.93
N ALA A 19 5.08 8.36 -2.67
CA ALA A 19 4.26 9.31 -1.93
C ALA A 19 4.27 10.70 -2.57
N ALA A 20 5.44 11.18 -3.01
CA ALA A 20 5.57 12.46 -3.70
C ALA A 20 4.85 12.52 -5.05
N ALA A 21 4.71 11.39 -5.75
CA ALA A 21 3.94 11.28 -6.99
C ALA A 21 2.42 11.16 -6.74
N ILE A 22 2.00 10.48 -5.68
CA ILE A 22 0.59 10.27 -5.34
C ILE A 22 -0.12 11.58 -4.97
N ILE A 23 0.55 12.49 -4.25
CA ILE A 23 -0.06 13.74 -3.80
C ILE A 23 -0.55 14.62 -4.97
N PRO A 24 0.28 14.97 -5.99
CA PRO A 24 -0.19 15.77 -7.10
C PRO A 24 -1.23 15.05 -7.97
N ILE A 25 -1.10 13.73 -8.14
CA ILE A 25 -2.09 12.92 -8.87
C ILE A 25 -3.44 12.93 -8.17
N ALA A 26 -3.46 12.77 -6.85
CA ALA A 26 -4.68 12.82 -6.05
C ALA A 26 -5.35 14.19 -6.08
N LEU A 27 -4.57 15.28 -6.07
CA LEU A 27 -5.09 16.64 -6.22
C LEU A 27 -5.75 16.85 -7.59
N VAL A 28 -5.07 16.45 -8.66
CA VAL A 28 -5.62 16.55 -10.03
C VAL A 28 -6.89 15.72 -10.17
N LEU A 29 -6.90 14.49 -9.68
CA LEU A 29 -8.07 13.61 -9.66
C LEU A 29 -9.22 14.20 -8.83
N GLY A 30 -8.94 14.74 -7.66
CA GLY A 30 -9.94 15.39 -6.81
C GLY A 30 -10.60 16.59 -7.50
N ILE A 31 -9.82 17.45 -8.14
CA ILE A 31 -10.34 18.58 -8.92
C ILE A 31 -11.13 18.10 -10.14
N PHE A 32 -10.66 17.06 -10.82
CA PHE A 32 -11.35 16.48 -11.98
C PHE A 32 -12.73 15.93 -11.58
N ILE A 33 -12.80 15.12 -10.53
CA ILE A 33 -14.05 14.58 -10.01
C ILE A 33 -14.98 15.71 -9.56
N PHE A 34 -14.45 16.71 -8.86
CA PHE A 34 -15.23 17.85 -8.41
C PHE A 34 -15.87 18.61 -9.56
N LYS A 35 -15.14 18.88 -10.64
CA LYS A 35 -15.67 19.64 -11.79
C LYS A 35 -16.56 18.82 -12.71
N PHE A 36 -16.19 17.56 -13.01
CA PHE A 36 -16.85 16.76 -14.02
C PHE A 36 -17.98 15.87 -13.46
N ILE A 37 -17.88 15.45 -12.21
CA ILE A 37 -18.91 14.61 -11.59
C ILE A 37 -19.84 15.45 -10.71
N LEU A 38 -19.30 16.20 -9.76
CA LEU A 38 -20.12 17.01 -8.86
C LEU A 38 -20.67 18.28 -9.52
N GLY A 39 -19.93 18.86 -10.44
CA GLY A 39 -20.29 20.06 -11.19
C GLY A 39 -21.06 19.79 -12.49
N ASP A 40 -21.51 18.54 -12.71
CA ASP A 40 -22.30 18.21 -13.89
C ASP A 40 -23.62 19.00 -13.92
N PRO A 41 -23.99 19.60 -15.06
CA PRO A 41 -25.23 20.36 -15.20
C PRO A 41 -26.50 19.59 -14.81
N SER A 42 -26.49 18.26 -14.89
CA SER A 42 -27.63 17.41 -14.55
C SER A 42 -28.02 17.47 -13.05
N HIS A 43 -27.12 17.91 -12.19
CA HIS A 43 -27.33 18.03 -10.74
C HIS A 43 -27.97 19.36 -10.31
N PHE A 44 -28.15 20.32 -11.25
CA PHE A 44 -28.61 21.68 -10.97
C PHE A 44 -29.86 22.04 -11.77
N GLU A 45 -30.72 22.85 -11.15
CA GLU A 45 -31.91 23.37 -11.80
C GLU A 45 -31.57 24.22 -13.03
N GLY A 46 -32.09 23.84 -14.19
CA GLY A 46 -31.81 24.51 -15.46
C GLY A 46 -30.42 24.28 -16.02
N GLY A 47 -29.67 23.28 -15.54
CA GLY A 47 -28.35 22.95 -16.05
C GLY A 47 -27.25 23.94 -15.69
N ASP A 48 -27.47 24.80 -14.69
CA ASP A 48 -26.51 25.82 -14.30
C ASP A 48 -25.93 25.54 -12.91
N PRO A 49 -24.61 25.24 -12.78
CA PRO A 49 -23.95 24.97 -11.50
C PRO A 49 -24.01 26.12 -10.49
N THR A 50 -24.37 27.33 -10.91
CA THR A 50 -24.53 28.48 -10.02
C THR A 50 -25.88 28.47 -9.28
N LYS A 51 -26.87 27.77 -9.82
CA LYS A 51 -28.23 27.65 -9.26
C LYS A 51 -28.30 26.59 -8.14
N HIS A 52 -29.51 26.42 -7.59
CA HIS A 52 -29.73 25.41 -6.55
C HIS A 52 -29.62 23.98 -7.13
N PRO A 53 -29.04 23.04 -6.37
CA PRO A 53 -29.07 21.63 -6.73
C PRO A 53 -30.51 21.10 -6.66
N HIS A 54 -30.81 20.07 -7.44
CA HIS A 54 -32.11 19.41 -7.38
C HIS A 54 -32.41 18.89 -5.98
N PRO A 55 -33.65 18.97 -5.50
CA PRO A 55 -34.05 18.43 -4.19
C PRO A 55 -33.69 16.93 -4.09
N GLY A 56 -32.86 16.58 -3.10
CA GLY A 56 -32.40 15.21 -2.89
C GLY A 56 -31.14 14.81 -3.64
N ASP A 57 -30.55 15.70 -4.43
CA ASP A 57 -29.27 15.45 -5.10
C ASP A 57 -28.07 15.80 -4.21
N TYR A 58 -27.49 14.75 -3.62
CA TYR A 58 -26.33 14.91 -2.72
C TYR A 58 -25.08 15.40 -3.44
N LEU A 59 -24.89 15.05 -4.71
CA LEU A 59 -23.71 15.45 -5.50
C LEU A 59 -23.73 16.96 -5.77
N GLY A 60 -24.86 17.50 -6.18
CA GLY A 60 -25.05 18.93 -6.35
C GLY A 60 -24.88 19.71 -5.04
N MET A 61 -25.38 19.17 -3.92
CA MET A 61 -25.17 19.76 -2.59
C MET A 61 -23.69 19.77 -2.18
N MET A 62 -22.95 18.69 -2.45
CA MET A 62 -21.51 18.63 -2.19
C MET A 62 -20.74 19.64 -3.03
N TYR A 63 -21.14 19.88 -4.28
CA TYR A 63 -20.51 20.91 -5.11
C TYR A 63 -20.62 22.31 -4.50
N LYS A 64 -21.76 22.62 -3.88
CA LYS A 64 -21.97 23.89 -3.18
C LYS A 64 -21.10 24.09 -1.94
N GLY A 65 -20.45 23.05 -1.44
CA GLY A 65 -19.44 23.14 -0.37
C GLY A 65 -18.17 23.92 -0.77
N GLY A 66 -18.06 24.34 -2.02
CA GLY A 66 -17.00 25.22 -2.51
C GLY A 66 -15.63 24.57 -2.54
N ILE A 67 -14.59 25.37 -2.38
CA ILE A 67 -13.18 24.95 -2.50
C ILE A 67 -12.74 23.91 -1.46
N LEU A 68 -13.47 23.79 -0.37
CA LEU A 68 -13.16 22.83 0.70
C LEU A 68 -13.39 21.38 0.23
N VAL A 69 -14.39 21.15 -0.63
CA VAL A 69 -14.76 19.82 -1.10
C VAL A 69 -13.67 19.15 -1.95
N PRO A 70 -13.07 19.78 -2.98
CA PRO A 70 -11.99 19.14 -3.73
C PRO A 70 -10.76 18.86 -2.86
N ILE A 71 -10.48 19.67 -1.85
CA ILE A 71 -9.39 19.43 -0.90
C ILE A 71 -9.66 18.17 -0.07
N LEU A 72 -10.88 18.04 0.49
CA LEU A 72 -11.27 16.85 1.24
C LEU A 72 -11.28 15.58 0.37
N MET A 73 -11.73 15.69 -0.88
CA MET A 73 -11.68 14.58 -1.83
C MET A 73 -10.24 14.16 -2.14
N ALA A 74 -9.33 15.10 -2.33
CA ALA A 74 -7.93 14.80 -2.55
C ALA A 74 -7.31 14.06 -1.34
N VAL A 75 -7.58 14.52 -0.12
CA VAL A 75 -7.14 13.85 1.11
C VAL A 75 -7.71 12.44 1.21
N PHE A 76 -9.00 12.27 0.91
CA PHE A 76 -9.63 10.95 0.90
C PHE A 76 -8.97 9.98 -0.10
N ILE A 77 -8.69 10.44 -1.31
CA ILE A 77 -7.99 9.65 -2.34
C ILE A 77 -6.59 9.24 -1.84
N ILE A 78 -5.85 10.17 -1.22
CA ILE A 78 -4.52 9.88 -0.67
C ILE A 78 -4.61 8.78 0.38
N VAL A 79 -5.56 8.87 1.31
CA VAL A 79 -5.76 7.87 2.37
C VAL A 79 -6.06 6.49 1.77
N VAL A 80 -6.96 6.41 0.80
CA VAL A 80 -7.29 5.15 0.12
C VAL A 80 -6.07 4.56 -0.59
N CYS A 81 -5.30 5.38 -1.31
CA CYS A 81 -4.07 4.94 -1.98
C CYS A 81 -3.04 4.39 -0.97
N VAL A 82 -2.86 5.06 0.16
CA VAL A 82 -1.95 4.60 1.22
C VAL A 82 -2.40 3.27 1.83
N ILE A 83 -3.70 3.10 2.06
CA ILE A 83 -4.25 1.83 2.57
C ILE A 83 -3.96 0.69 1.59
N ILE A 84 -4.22 0.89 0.29
CA ILE A 84 -3.97 -0.11 -0.75
C ILE A 84 -2.48 -0.45 -0.83
N GLU A 85 -1.61 0.56 -0.81
CA GLU A 85 -0.16 0.36 -0.80
C GLU A 85 0.30 -0.47 0.40
N ARG A 86 -0.21 -0.16 1.60
CA ARG A 86 0.12 -0.91 2.82
C ARG A 86 -0.37 -2.34 2.78
N MET A 87 -1.58 -2.57 2.32
CA MET A 87 -2.10 -3.92 2.13
C MET A 87 -1.25 -4.72 1.13
N TYR A 88 -0.88 -4.10 0.02
CA TYR A 88 -0.01 -4.74 -0.98
C TYR A 88 1.37 -5.05 -0.39
N THR A 89 2.01 -4.09 0.29
CA THR A 89 3.32 -4.27 0.91
C THR A 89 3.30 -5.38 1.96
N LEU A 90 2.27 -5.44 2.80
CA LEU A 90 2.10 -6.51 3.78
C LEU A 90 1.88 -7.88 3.12
N SER A 91 1.09 -7.94 2.05
CA SER A 91 0.87 -9.18 1.30
C SER A 91 2.18 -9.70 0.68
N VAL A 92 2.99 -8.81 0.12
CA VAL A 92 4.32 -9.19 -0.43
C VAL A 92 5.29 -9.60 0.67
N ALA A 93 5.28 -8.91 1.83
CA ALA A 93 6.12 -9.24 2.97
C ALA A 93 5.77 -10.61 3.59
N SER A 94 4.50 -11.01 3.55
CA SER A 94 4.05 -12.33 4.00
C SER A 94 4.54 -13.48 3.13
N GLY A 95 4.91 -13.21 1.86
CA GLY A 95 5.36 -14.23 0.92
C GLY A 95 4.23 -15.08 0.38
N LYS A 96 4.56 -16.28 -0.09
CA LYS A 96 3.60 -17.23 -0.68
C LYS A 96 3.04 -18.17 0.38
N GLY A 97 1.77 -18.01 0.72
CA GLY A 97 1.07 -18.86 1.69
C GLY A 97 0.97 -18.25 3.09
N SER A 98 0.46 -19.02 4.04
CA SER A 98 0.28 -18.55 5.41
C SER A 98 1.56 -18.66 6.24
N ILE A 99 1.93 -17.57 6.90
CA ILE A 99 3.10 -17.53 7.80
C ILE A 99 3.05 -18.62 8.90
N PRO A 100 1.90 -18.85 9.57
CA PRO A 100 1.84 -19.90 10.60
C PRO A 100 2.16 -21.30 10.09
N SER A 101 1.67 -21.69 8.92
CA SER A 101 1.98 -23.01 8.34
C SER A 101 3.44 -23.12 7.91
N PHE A 102 4.00 -22.05 7.37
CA PHE A 102 5.42 -21.97 7.03
C PHE A 102 6.31 -22.16 8.26
N VAL A 103 6.04 -21.42 9.34
CA VAL A 103 6.81 -21.55 10.60
C VAL A 103 6.73 -22.96 11.18
N ARG A 104 5.55 -23.59 11.17
CA ARG A 104 5.39 -24.99 11.60
C ARG A 104 6.24 -25.95 10.76
N LYS A 105 6.28 -25.75 9.46
CA LYS A 105 7.04 -26.57 8.53
C LYS A 105 8.56 -26.44 8.78
N ILE A 106 9.04 -25.21 8.95
CA ILE A 106 10.44 -24.94 9.32
C ILE A 106 10.79 -25.62 10.65
N LYS A 107 9.94 -25.46 11.67
CA LYS A 107 10.14 -26.11 12.96
C LYS A 107 10.26 -27.62 12.83
N SER A 108 9.35 -28.26 12.11
CA SER A 108 9.36 -29.71 11.87
C SER A 108 10.64 -30.19 11.16
N LEU A 109 11.15 -29.41 10.19
CA LEU A 109 12.40 -29.71 9.50
C LEU A 109 13.62 -29.57 10.39
N LEU A 110 13.62 -28.58 11.28
CA LEU A 110 14.69 -28.37 12.25
C LEU A 110 14.69 -29.47 13.33
N ASP A 111 13.54 -29.89 13.81
CA ASP A 111 13.39 -31.00 14.77
C ASP A 111 13.90 -32.32 14.15
N GLY A 112 13.80 -32.47 12.82
CA GLY A 112 14.37 -33.56 12.04
C GLY A 112 15.84 -33.38 11.65
N ASN A 113 16.51 -32.34 12.16
CA ASN A 113 17.90 -31.99 11.83
C ASN A 113 18.17 -31.76 10.32
N GLN A 114 17.14 -31.33 9.57
CA GLN A 114 17.18 -31.12 8.13
C GLN A 114 17.30 -29.61 7.80
N VAL A 115 18.43 -29.01 8.17
CA VAL A 115 18.67 -27.57 8.02
C VAL A 115 18.65 -27.13 6.55
N ASP A 116 19.23 -27.93 5.66
CA ASP A 116 19.26 -27.62 4.21
C ASP A 116 17.86 -27.65 3.58
N ALA A 117 17.00 -28.58 4.01
CA ALA A 117 15.62 -28.62 3.58
C ALA A 117 14.82 -27.41 4.11
N ALA A 118 15.10 -26.98 5.32
CA ALA A 118 14.50 -25.76 5.88
C ALA A 118 14.91 -24.50 5.12
N ILE A 119 16.17 -24.37 4.71
CA ILE A 119 16.65 -23.27 3.86
C ILE A 119 15.94 -23.28 2.51
N ALA A 120 15.83 -24.45 1.85
CA ALA A 120 15.13 -24.58 0.57
C ALA A 120 13.64 -24.21 0.68
N GLU A 121 13.00 -24.49 1.80
CA GLU A 121 11.62 -24.11 2.05
C GLU A 121 11.46 -22.58 2.22
N CYS A 122 12.45 -21.91 2.82
CA CYS A 122 12.50 -20.45 2.89
C CYS A 122 12.57 -19.81 1.49
N ASP A 123 13.33 -20.40 0.57
CA ASP A 123 13.43 -19.94 -0.83
C ASP A 123 12.11 -20.08 -1.60
N LYS A 124 11.31 -21.10 -1.27
CA LYS A 124 9.96 -21.29 -1.86
C LYS A 124 8.96 -20.30 -1.32
N GLN A 125 8.98 -20.02 0.00
CA GLN A 125 8.05 -19.12 0.65
C GLN A 125 8.19 -17.69 0.14
N LYS A 126 9.42 -17.21 -0.04
CA LYS A 126 9.73 -15.81 -0.36
C LYS A 126 9.12 -14.81 0.63
N GLY A 127 9.52 -13.57 0.56
CA GLY A 127 9.05 -12.53 1.47
C GLY A 127 10.04 -12.24 2.61
N SER A 128 9.78 -11.20 3.38
CA SER A 128 10.70 -10.70 4.41
C SER A 128 10.92 -11.69 5.54
N VAL A 129 9.87 -12.36 5.99
CA VAL A 129 9.96 -13.36 7.09
C VAL A 129 10.82 -14.55 6.67
N ALA A 130 10.60 -15.09 5.48
CA ALA A 130 11.38 -16.20 4.94
C ALA A 130 12.86 -15.83 4.80
N ASN A 131 13.17 -14.61 4.35
CA ASN A 131 14.54 -14.12 4.22
C ASN A 131 15.27 -14.04 5.57
N VAL A 132 14.61 -13.52 6.60
CA VAL A 132 15.18 -13.42 7.95
C VAL A 132 15.49 -14.82 8.51
N ILE A 133 14.55 -15.75 8.38
CA ILE A 133 14.73 -17.15 8.83
C ILE A 133 15.85 -17.82 8.04
N ARG A 134 15.90 -17.62 6.72
CA ARG A 134 16.98 -18.15 5.88
C ARG A 134 18.35 -17.69 6.33
N GLU A 135 18.54 -16.40 6.56
CA GLU A 135 19.80 -15.84 7.04
C GLU A 135 20.20 -16.40 8.41
N ALA A 136 19.24 -16.54 9.31
CA ALA A 136 19.44 -17.16 10.62
C ALA A 136 19.89 -18.62 10.49
N LEU A 137 19.29 -19.40 9.58
CA LEU A 137 19.65 -20.80 9.33
C LEU A 137 21.05 -20.94 8.69
N HIS A 138 21.42 -20.03 7.77
CA HIS A 138 22.78 -20.01 7.23
C HIS A 138 23.81 -19.75 8.33
N LYS A 139 23.54 -18.78 9.20
CA LYS A 139 24.41 -18.48 10.33
C LYS A 139 24.53 -19.64 11.33
N TYR A 140 23.42 -20.31 11.59
CA TYR A 140 23.40 -21.51 12.44
C TYR A 140 24.25 -22.66 11.86
N LYS A 141 24.24 -22.83 10.54
CA LYS A 141 25.04 -23.86 9.86
C LYS A 141 26.54 -23.55 9.83
N GLU A 142 26.93 -22.28 9.90
CA GLU A 142 28.32 -21.85 9.94
C GLU A 142 28.96 -21.95 11.34
N MET A 143 28.18 -22.10 12.39
CA MET A 143 28.65 -22.27 13.79
C MET A 143 28.99 -23.73 14.10
#